data_4f1e459b9c568e3a4cc557c0c24d8330
#
_entry.id   4f1e459b9c568e3a4cc557c0c24d8330
#
_cell.length_a   1.000
_cell.length_b   1.000
_cell.length_c   1.000
_cell.angle_alpha   90.00
_cell.angle_beta   90.00
_cell.angle_gamma   90.00
#
_symmetry.space_group_name_H-M   'P 1'
#
loop_
_entity.id
_entity.type
_entity.pdbx_description
1 polymer ?
#
loop_
_entity_poly.entity_id
_entity_poly.type
_entity_poly.pdbx_seq_one_letter_code
_entity_poly.pdbx_strand_id
1 'polypeptide(L)'
;MSLIRLIRKSFLLALRSRRRFWMFTLAYALLIGFTSVFMDRAIKANFGLGVDTTMAIVAISIAAGMSMLYANIIVTYRKMEIATLKCIGWKNNHIRVLISGEIMAVTLLAFFLVLEAFFHYTAISAYAITANPAATMDNSIVLVQFWPVVLTFAIMLGVQIAGILIANDRILKIRPIQALQKM
;
A
#
# COMPACT_ATOMS: atom_id res chain seq x y z
N MET A 1 8.02 -24.90 -9.37
CA MET A 1 8.10 -24.33 -8.01
C MET A 1 6.69 -24.04 -7.53
N SER A 2 6.30 -24.42 -6.30
CA SER A 2 4.94 -24.13 -5.81
C SER A 2 4.80 -22.62 -5.54
N LEU A 3 3.65 -22.06 -5.84
CA LEU A 3 3.31 -20.64 -5.71
C LEU A 3 3.52 -20.14 -4.28
N ILE A 4 3.21 -20.98 -3.29
CA ILE A 4 3.38 -20.72 -1.85
C ILE A 4 4.86 -20.47 -1.49
N ARG A 5 5.79 -21.24 -2.07
CA ARG A 5 7.24 -21.04 -1.84
C ARG A 5 7.74 -19.71 -2.43
N LEU A 6 7.15 -19.26 -3.55
CA LEU A 6 7.46 -17.98 -4.16
C LEU A 6 6.98 -16.81 -3.28
N ILE A 7 5.75 -16.88 -2.76
CA ILE A 7 5.20 -15.85 -1.87
C ILE A 7 6.01 -15.75 -0.56
N ARG A 8 6.38 -16.89 0.04
CA ARG A 8 7.25 -16.89 1.22
C ARG A 8 8.61 -16.26 0.94
N LYS A 9 9.21 -16.54 -0.22
CA LYS A 9 10.49 -15.93 -0.62
C LYS A 9 10.35 -14.42 -0.86
N SER A 10 9.24 -13.96 -1.47
CA SER A 10 9.01 -12.52 -1.68
C SER A 10 8.90 -11.77 -0.35
N PHE A 11 8.22 -12.34 0.64
CA PHE A 11 8.11 -11.76 1.97
C PHE A 11 9.46 -11.68 2.69
N LEU A 12 10.28 -12.74 2.63
CA LEU A 12 11.63 -12.74 3.22
C LEU A 12 12.56 -11.73 2.52
N LEU A 13 12.42 -11.58 1.20
CA LEU A 13 13.18 -10.59 0.43
C LEU A 13 12.76 -9.15 0.78
N ALA A 14 11.47 -8.90 0.99
CA ALA A 14 10.96 -7.62 1.45
C ALA A 14 11.57 -7.23 2.80
N LEU A 15 11.60 -8.15 3.76
CA LEU A 15 12.17 -7.95 5.09
C LEU A 15 13.70 -7.75 5.08
N ARG A 16 14.41 -8.25 4.07
CA ARG A 16 15.87 -8.07 3.95
C ARG A 16 16.27 -6.61 3.78
N SER A 17 15.44 -5.80 3.15
CA SER A 17 15.65 -4.36 2.97
C SER A 17 14.94 -3.52 4.04
N ARG A 18 15.18 -3.82 5.33
CA ARG A 18 14.45 -3.28 6.49
C ARG A 18 14.13 -1.79 6.41
N ARG A 19 15.12 -0.93 6.13
CA ARG A 19 14.94 0.53 6.13
C ARG A 19 13.94 1.00 5.06
N ARG A 20 14.05 0.48 3.83
CA ARG A 20 13.13 0.81 2.73
C ARG A 20 11.73 0.24 2.97
N PHE A 21 11.66 -1.01 3.41
CA PHE A 21 10.42 -1.68 3.74
C PHE A 21 9.60 -0.86 4.75
N TRP A 22 10.18 -0.46 5.87
CA TRP A 22 9.50 0.33 6.88
C TRP A 22 9.12 1.73 6.38
N MET A 23 9.98 2.41 5.62
CA MET A 23 9.65 3.73 5.04
C MET A 23 8.41 3.66 4.16
N PHE A 24 8.35 2.69 3.24
CA PHE A 24 7.18 2.55 2.37
C PHE A 24 5.95 2.06 3.13
N THR A 25 6.09 1.16 4.07
CA THR A 25 4.98 0.69 4.91
C THR A 25 4.36 1.85 5.70
N LEU A 26 5.17 2.71 6.32
CA LEU A 26 4.68 3.89 7.03
C LEU A 26 4.03 4.90 6.08
N ALA A 27 4.63 5.17 4.92
CA ALA A 27 4.04 6.05 3.92
C ALA A 27 2.66 5.54 3.44
N TYR A 28 2.55 4.24 3.17
CA TYR A 28 1.26 3.64 2.82
C TYR A 28 0.27 3.64 3.99
N ALA A 29 0.71 3.38 5.21
CA ALA A 29 -0.15 3.45 6.38
C ALA A 29 -0.73 4.86 6.57
N LEU A 30 0.09 5.90 6.45
CA LEU A 30 -0.38 7.28 6.50
C LEU A 30 -1.39 7.59 5.38
N LEU A 31 -1.11 7.16 4.15
CA LEU A 31 -2.03 7.36 3.02
C LEU A 31 -3.35 6.62 3.21
N ILE A 32 -3.33 5.35 3.62
CA ILE A 32 -4.54 4.57 3.90
C ILE A 32 -5.34 5.21 5.03
N GLY A 33 -4.69 5.59 6.13
CA GLY A 33 -5.33 6.24 7.27
C GLY A 33 -5.99 7.55 6.88
N PHE A 34 -5.25 8.43 6.20
CA PHE A 34 -5.76 9.72 5.73
C PHE A 34 -6.94 9.55 4.76
N THR A 35 -6.79 8.68 3.76
CA THR A 35 -7.85 8.41 2.78
C THR A 35 -9.08 7.81 3.44
N SER A 36 -8.92 6.94 4.45
CA SER A 36 -10.03 6.33 5.19
C SER A 36 -10.88 7.35 5.95
N VAL A 37 -10.22 8.34 6.56
CA VAL A 37 -10.92 9.43 7.28
C VAL A 37 -11.78 10.26 6.32
N PHE A 38 -11.22 10.66 5.17
CA PHE A 38 -11.99 11.44 4.20
C PHE A 38 -13.05 10.62 3.49
N MET A 39 -12.81 9.31 3.28
CA MET A 39 -13.80 8.40 2.73
C MET A 39 -15.00 8.24 3.68
N ASP A 40 -14.76 8.11 4.98
CA ASP A 40 -15.84 8.03 5.98
C ASP A 40 -16.71 9.31 5.95
N ARG A 41 -16.07 10.48 5.89
CA ARG A 41 -16.79 11.76 5.78
C ARG A 41 -17.54 11.89 4.46
N ALA A 42 -16.93 11.50 3.34
CA ALA A 42 -17.56 11.53 2.02
C ALA A 42 -18.79 10.60 1.95
N ILE A 43 -18.74 9.42 2.56
CA ILE A 43 -19.86 8.48 2.67
C ILE A 43 -20.98 9.09 3.51
N LYS A 44 -20.67 9.69 4.67
CA LYS A 44 -21.65 10.37 5.52
C LYS A 44 -22.32 11.56 4.83
N ALA A 45 -21.60 12.25 3.94
CA ALA A 45 -22.09 13.33 3.09
C ALA A 45 -22.78 12.83 1.79
N ASN A 46 -23.07 11.52 1.65
CA ASN A 46 -23.66 10.90 0.45
C ASN A 46 -22.94 11.26 -0.86
N PHE A 47 -21.60 11.36 -0.82
CA PHE A 47 -20.77 11.78 -1.96
C PHE A 47 -21.23 13.11 -2.59
N GLY A 48 -21.79 14.02 -1.82
CA GLY A 48 -22.13 15.36 -2.29
C GLY A 48 -20.90 16.12 -2.80
N LEU A 49 -21.12 17.18 -3.60
CA LEU A 49 -20.05 18.09 -4.06
C LEU A 49 -19.55 18.95 -2.89
N GLY A 50 -18.84 18.33 -1.96
CA GLY A 50 -18.29 18.96 -0.76
C GLY A 50 -16.77 18.82 -0.66
N VAL A 51 -16.19 19.52 0.29
CA VAL A 51 -14.73 19.49 0.56
C VAL A 51 -14.26 18.07 0.90
N ASP A 52 -15.05 17.31 1.66
CA ASP A 52 -14.69 15.96 2.08
C ASP A 52 -14.58 14.98 0.90
N THR A 53 -15.51 15.07 -0.06
CA THR A 53 -15.48 14.24 -1.28
C THR A 53 -14.30 14.61 -2.17
N THR A 54 -14.03 15.91 -2.34
CA THR A 54 -12.86 16.35 -3.13
C THR A 54 -11.54 15.92 -2.48
N MET A 55 -11.42 16.00 -1.17
CA MET A 55 -10.25 15.52 -0.42
C MET A 55 -10.07 14.01 -0.51
N ALA A 56 -11.16 13.23 -0.48
CA ALA A 56 -11.09 11.78 -0.69
C ALA A 56 -10.54 11.44 -2.09
N ILE A 57 -11.02 12.11 -3.14
CA ILE A 57 -10.55 11.91 -4.52
C ILE A 57 -9.06 12.29 -4.64
N VAL A 58 -8.66 13.42 -4.07
CA VAL A 58 -7.26 13.87 -4.08
C VAL A 58 -6.38 12.85 -3.34
N ALA A 59 -6.79 12.38 -2.18
CA ALA A 59 -6.05 11.39 -1.40
C ALA A 59 -5.89 10.05 -2.17
N ILE A 60 -6.94 9.56 -2.82
CA ILE A 60 -6.88 8.36 -3.69
C ILE A 60 -5.92 8.60 -4.86
N SER A 61 -5.96 9.78 -5.48
CA SER A 61 -5.08 10.12 -6.61
C SER A 61 -3.60 10.16 -6.19
N ILE A 62 -3.30 10.73 -5.03
CA ILE A 62 -1.95 10.73 -4.44
C ILE A 62 -1.49 9.30 -4.15
N ALA A 63 -2.36 8.49 -3.58
CA ALA A 63 -2.06 7.10 -3.28
C ALA A 63 -1.80 6.27 -4.55
N ALA A 64 -2.56 6.53 -5.62
CA ALA A 64 -2.33 5.94 -6.93
C ALA A 64 -0.95 6.31 -7.49
N GLY A 65 -0.60 7.59 -7.44
CA GLY A 65 0.71 8.08 -7.84
C GLY A 65 1.86 7.45 -7.05
N MET A 66 1.72 7.38 -5.73
CA MET A 66 2.70 6.74 -4.84
C MET A 66 2.84 5.24 -5.12
N SER A 67 1.74 4.53 -5.41
CA SER A 67 1.78 3.12 -5.81
C SER A 67 2.58 2.89 -7.10
N MET A 68 2.35 3.73 -8.12
CA MET A 68 3.11 3.70 -9.37
C MET A 68 4.60 3.99 -9.15
N LEU A 69 4.93 5.02 -8.37
CA LEU A 69 6.30 5.37 -8.03
C LEU A 69 7.00 4.23 -7.30
N TYR A 70 6.35 3.64 -6.31
CA TYR A 70 6.90 2.52 -5.54
C TYR A 70 7.20 1.30 -6.42
N ALA A 71 6.25 0.91 -7.28
CA ALA A 71 6.46 -0.19 -8.23
C ALA A 71 7.66 0.08 -9.16
N ASN A 72 7.78 1.30 -9.70
CA ASN A 72 8.91 1.70 -10.53
C ASN A 72 10.25 1.68 -9.76
N ILE A 73 10.27 2.18 -8.54
CA ILE A 73 11.45 2.20 -7.67
C ILE A 73 11.93 0.77 -7.41
N ILE A 74 11.05 -0.15 -6.99
CA ILE A 74 11.42 -1.55 -6.75
C ILE A 74 12.03 -2.19 -7.99
N VAL A 75 11.38 -2.04 -9.14
CA VAL A 75 11.87 -2.61 -10.41
C VAL A 75 13.25 -2.06 -10.76
N THR A 76 13.47 -0.75 -10.57
CA THR A 76 14.75 -0.11 -10.86
C THR A 76 15.85 -0.59 -9.93
N TYR A 77 15.59 -0.66 -8.64
CA TYR A 77 16.58 -1.14 -7.66
C TYR A 77 16.95 -2.61 -7.81
N ARG A 78 15.96 -3.45 -8.21
CA ARG A 78 16.18 -4.90 -8.36
C ARG A 78 16.57 -5.32 -9.77
N LYS A 79 16.91 -4.35 -10.62
CA LYS A 79 17.22 -4.61 -12.03
C LYS A 79 18.31 -5.67 -12.20
N MET A 80 19.35 -5.62 -11.37
CA MET A 80 20.46 -6.59 -11.37
C MET A 80 20.01 -7.97 -10.85
N GLU A 81 19.26 -8.03 -9.76
CA GLU A 81 18.71 -9.28 -9.24
C GLU A 81 17.77 -9.95 -10.27
N ILE A 82 16.96 -9.16 -10.97
CA ILE A 82 16.09 -9.64 -12.04
C ILE A 82 16.92 -10.19 -13.21
N ALA A 83 18.00 -9.50 -13.59
CA ALA A 83 18.88 -9.94 -14.66
C ALA A 83 19.56 -11.29 -14.31
N THR A 84 20.09 -11.42 -13.10
CA THR A 84 20.69 -12.68 -12.62
C THR A 84 19.67 -13.83 -12.57
N LEU A 85 18.45 -13.57 -12.08
CA LEU A 85 17.39 -14.58 -12.06
C LEU A 85 17.02 -15.05 -13.49
N LYS A 86 16.99 -14.12 -14.46
CA LYS A 86 16.78 -14.46 -15.88
C LYS A 86 17.92 -15.29 -16.46
N CYS A 87 19.17 -14.98 -16.12
CA CYS A 87 20.33 -15.76 -16.55
C CYS A 87 20.31 -17.20 -16.00
N ILE A 88 19.81 -17.42 -14.79
CA ILE A 88 19.65 -18.73 -14.16
C ILE A 88 18.44 -19.51 -14.74
N GLY A 89 17.68 -18.90 -15.67
CA GLY A 89 16.56 -19.56 -16.35
C GLY A 89 15.19 -19.42 -15.67
N TRP A 90 15.03 -18.46 -14.77
CA TRP A 90 13.72 -18.17 -14.17
C TRP A 90 12.75 -17.61 -15.22
N LYS A 91 11.55 -18.19 -15.27
CA LYS A 91 10.49 -17.70 -16.15
C LYS A 91 10.03 -16.30 -15.71
N ASN A 92 9.68 -15.46 -16.67
CA ASN A 92 9.20 -14.09 -16.40
C ASN A 92 8.02 -14.06 -15.40
N ASN A 93 7.13 -15.06 -15.45
CA ASN A 93 6.00 -15.13 -14.52
C ASN A 93 6.44 -15.35 -13.06
N HIS A 94 7.50 -16.12 -12.81
CA HIS A 94 8.02 -16.31 -11.45
C HIS A 94 8.60 -15.02 -10.89
N ILE A 95 9.30 -14.25 -11.73
CA ILE A 95 9.88 -12.95 -11.35
C ILE A 95 8.76 -11.92 -11.07
N ARG A 96 7.71 -11.91 -11.90
CA ARG A 96 6.53 -11.06 -11.67
C ARG A 96 5.88 -11.35 -10.31
N VAL A 97 5.59 -12.61 -10.02
CA VAL A 97 4.98 -13.03 -8.75
C VAL A 97 5.86 -12.64 -7.57
N LEU A 98 7.19 -12.75 -7.70
CA LEU A 98 8.13 -12.39 -6.65
C LEU A 98 8.04 -10.89 -6.32
N ILE A 99 8.07 -10.03 -7.32
CA ILE A 99 8.03 -8.57 -7.15
C ILE A 99 6.63 -8.12 -6.71
N SER A 100 5.58 -8.66 -7.32
CA SER A 100 4.19 -8.36 -6.92
C SER A 100 3.92 -8.74 -5.48
N GLY A 101 4.43 -9.90 -5.04
CA GLY A 101 4.28 -10.37 -3.67
C GLY A 101 4.98 -9.46 -2.65
N GLU A 102 6.13 -8.86 -3.01
CA GLU A 102 6.81 -7.88 -2.15
C GLU A 102 5.99 -6.59 -1.99
N ILE A 103 5.47 -6.07 -3.09
CA ILE A 103 4.65 -4.86 -3.09
C ILE A 103 3.36 -5.10 -2.27
N MET A 104 2.69 -6.22 -2.50
CA MET A 104 1.48 -6.59 -1.75
C MET A 104 1.76 -6.77 -0.25
N ALA A 105 2.91 -7.34 0.13
CA ALA A 105 3.28 -7.51 1.53
C ALA A 105 3.39 -6.18 2.27
N VAL A 106 3.97 -5.15 1.64
CA VAL A 106 4.06 -3.79 2.20
C VAL A 106 2.68 -3.20 2.44
N THR A 107 1.77 -3.33 1.48
CA THR A 107 0.41 -2.78 1.58
C THR A 107 -0.43 -3.51 2.62
N LEU A 108 -0.32 -4.84 2.69
CA LEU A 108 -0.99 -5.63 3.72
C LEU A 108 -0.52 -5.23 5.12
N LEU A 109 0.80 -5.10 5.31
CA LEU A 109 1.33 -4.67 6.61
C LEU A 109 0.89 -3.25 6.95
N ALA A 110 0.90 -2.33 5.99
CA ALA A 110 0.40 -0.96 6.17
C ALA A 110 -1.08 -0.96 6.59
N PHE A 111 -1.91 -1.78 5.96
CA PHE A 111 -3.32 -1.93 6.33
C PHE A 111 -3.50 -2.44 7.77
N PHE A 112 -2.75 -3.46 8.18
CA PHE A 112 -2.80 -3.95 9.56
C PHE A 112 -2.36 -2.88 10.57
N LEU A 113 -1.34 -2.08 10.27
CA LEU A 113 -0.93 -0.97 11.12
C LEU A 113 -2.03 0.09 11.26
N VAL A 114 -2.74 0.39 10.18
CA VAL A 114 -3.86 1.34 10.21
C VAL A 114 -5.02 0.79 11.02
N LEU A 115 -5.37 -0.49 10.84
CA LEU A 115 -6.40 -1.13 11.66
C LEU A 115 -6.05 -1.05 13.15
N GLU A 116 -4.83 -1.41 13.51
CA GLU A 116 -4.35 -1.37 14.90
C GLU A 116 -4.42 0.06 15.47
N ALA A 117 -3.97 1.05 14.70
CA ALA A 117 -4.05 2.45 15.10
C ALA A 117 -5.50 2.92 15.30
N PHE A 118 -6.43 2.55 14.42
CA PHE A 118 -7.83 2.89 14.56
C PHE A 118 -8.52 2.17 15.72
N PHE A 119 -8.16 0.92 16.00
CA PHE A 119 -8.67 0.22 17.18
C PHE A 119 -8.26 0.93 18.48
N HIS A 120 -6.99 1.27 18.60
CA HIS A 120 -6.50 2.00 19.77
C HIS A 120 -7.12 3.40 19.89
N TYR A 121 -7.21 4.11 18.77
CA TYR A 121 -7.86 5.43 18.73
C TYR A 121 -9.33 5.34 19.16
N THR A 122 -10.07 4.37 18.67
CA THR A 122 -11.49 4.19 19.03
C THR A 122 -11.65 3.83 20.49
N ALA A 123 -10.79 2.98 21.05
CA ALA A 123 -10.83 2.61 22.46
C ALA A 123 -10.53 3.82 23.37
N ILE A 124 -9.52 4.62 23.03
CA ILE A 124 -9.15 5.83 23.79
C ILE A 124 -10.26 6.87 23.71
N SER A 125 -10.84 7.07 22.52
CA SER A 125 -11.93 8.04 22.32
C SER A 125 -13.22 7.61 23.07
N ALA A 126 -13.55 6.33 23.05
CA ALA A 126 -14.68 5.78 23.81
C ALA A 126 -14.50 6.00 25.32
N TYR A 127 -13.29 5.75 25.83
CA TYR A 127 -12.96 6.01 27.23
C TYR A 127 -13.08 7.51 27.58
N ALA A 128 -12.56 8.40 26.73
CA ALA A 128 -12.61 9.83 26.93
C ALA A 128 -14.08 10.36 26.96
N ILE A 129 -14.94 9.83 26.10
CA ILE A 129 -16.38 10.17 26.04
C ILE A 129 -17.09 9.71 27.33
N THR A 130 -16.79 8.53 27.84
CA THR A 130 -17.41 8.03 29.07
C THR A 130 -16.92 8.80 30.30
N ALA A 131 -15.67 9.24 30.31
CA ALA A 131 -15.09 10.02 31.41
C ALA A 131 -15.59 11.49 31.43
N ASN A 132 -15.86 12.08 30.27
CA ASN A 132 -16.33 13.46 30.10
C ASN A 132 -17.47 13.56 29.08
N PRO A 133 -18.74 13.34 29.48
CA PRO A 133 -19.88 13.39 28.54
C PRO A 133 -20.06 14.75 27.85
N ALA A 134 -19.57 15.84 28.44
CA ALA A 134 -19.59 17.17 27.84
C ALA A 134 -18.67 17.31 26.61
N ALA A 135 -17.62 16.49 26.50
CA ALA A 135 -16.71 16.50 25.35
C ALA A 135 -17.33 16.00 24.05
N THR A 136 -18.49 15.34 24.11
CA THR A 136 -19.23 14.89 22.93
C THR A 136 -19.86 16.04 22.13
N MET A 137 -20.00 17.23 22.73
CA MET A 137 -20.52 18.42 22.06
C MET A 137 -19.52 19.09 21.11
N ASP A 138 -18.24 18.82 21.32
CA ASP A 138 -17.17 19.34 20.46
C ASP A 138 -16.85 18.35 19.32
N ASN A 139 -17.52 18.31 18.25
CA ASN A 139 -17.28 17.52 17.02
C ASN A 139 -15.79 17.16 16.67
N SER A 140 -14.89 17.24 17.65
CA SER A 140 -13.46 17.02 17.55
C SER A 140 -13.08 15.52 17.47
N ILE A 141 -13.97 14.61 17.90
CA ILE A 141 -13.70 13.16 17.88
C ILE A 141 -14.21 12.57 16.57
N VAL A 142 -13.27 12.27 15.68
CA VAL A 142 -13.57 11.63 14.39
C VAL A 142 -13.57 10.11 14.59
N LEU A 143 -14.76 9.55 14.81
CA LEU A 143 -14.93 8.09 14.83
C LEU A 143 -15.02 7.59 13.38
N VAL A 144 -13.98 6.91 12.93
CA VAL A 144 -13.93 6.28 11.60
C VAL A 144 -14.57 4.89 11.70
N GLN A 145 -15.58 4.63 10.87
CA GLN A 145 -16.20 3.32 10.79
C GLN A 145 -15.26 2.30 10.15
N PHE A 146 -15.42 1.03 10.49
CA PHE A 146 -14.60 -0.06 9.94
C PHE A 146 -14.76 -0.19 8.41
N TRP A 147 -15.98 -0.02 7.90
CA TRP A 147 -16.29 -0.22 6.49
C TRP A 147 -15.55 0.73 5.53
N PRO A 148 -15.43 2.04 5.77
CA PRO A 148 -14.60 2.94 4.97
C PRO A 148 -13.14 2.54 4.90
N VAL A 149 -12.58 1.98 5.98
CA VAL A 149 -11.19 1.51 6.01
C VAL A 149 -11.00 0.31 5.07
N VAL A 150 -11.91 -0.64 5.10
CA VAL A 150 -11.91 -1.82 4.20
C VAL A 150 -12.08 -1.39 2.74
N LEU A 151 -13.00 -0.46 2.47
CA LEU A 151 -13.24 0.06 1.13
C LEU A 151 -12.01 0.77 0.58
N THR A 152 -11.40 1.64 1.38
CA THR A 152 -10.15 2.33 1.02
C THR A 152 -9.04 1.33 0.71
N PHE A 153 -8.88 0.30 1.51
CA PHE A 153 -7.90 -0.75 1.28
C PHE A 153 -8.16 -1.50 -0.02
N ALA A 154 -9.41 -1.83 -0.33
CA ALA A 154 -9.79 -2.49 -1.58
C ALA A 154 -9.46 -1.62 -2.81
N ILE A 155 -9.75 -0.32 -2.75
CA ILE A 155 -9.40 0.65 -3.79
C ILE A 155 -7.87 0.72 -3.96
N MET A 156 -7.13 0.81 -2.86
CA MET A 156 -5.66 0.86 -2.86
C MET A 156 -5.04 -0.39 -3.49
N LEU A 157 -5.57 -1.58 -3.16
CA LEU A 157 -5.14 -2.84 -3.79
C LEU A 157 -5.41 -2.83 -5.30
N GLY A 158 -6.58 -2.36 -5.73
CA GLY A 158 -6.93 -2.25 -7.16
C GLY A 158 -5.96 -1.36 -7.92
N VAL A 159 -5.69 -0.18 -7.39
CA VAL A 159 -4.72 0.77 -7.96
C VAL A 159 -3.31 0.18 -8.00
N GLN A 160 -2.94 -0.55 -6.96
CA GLN A 160 -1.62 -1.17 -6.85
C GLN A 160 -1.43 -2.30 -7.87
N ILE A 161 -2.46 -3.11 -8.12
CA ILE A 161 -2.45 -4.14 -9.18
C ILE A 161 -2.23 -3.47 -10.54
N ALA A 162 -2.91 -2.37 -10.83
CA ALA A 162 -2.70 -1.60 -12.07
C ALA A 162 -1.25 -1.08 -12.18
N GLY A 163 -0.69 -0.52 -11.10
CA GLY A 163 0.70 -0.08 -11.04
C GLY A 163 1.71 -1.21 -11.29
N ILE A 164 1.46 -2.39 -10.72
CA ILE A 164 2.28 -3.59 -10.94
C ILE A 164 2.22 -4.05 -12.39
N LEU A 165 1.05 -4.04 -13.03
CA LEU A 165 0.91 -4.41 -14.44
C LEU A 165 1.74 -3.52 -15.35
N ILE A 166 1.71 -2.21 -15.13
CA ILE A 166 2.53 -1.24 -15.88
C ILE A 166 4.04 -1.46 -15.63
N ALA A 167 4.43 -1.72 -14.38
CA ALA A 167 5.81 -2.01 -14.03
C ALA A 167 6.31 -3.34 -14.62
N ASN A 168 5.43 -4.33 -14.76
CA ASN A 168 5.75 -5.63 -15.34
C ASN A 168 6.19 -5.54 -16.81
N ASP A 169 5.60 -4.65 -17.59
CA ASP A 169 6.01 -4.46 -19.00
C ASP A 169 7.45 -3.92 -19.09
N ARG A 170 7.89 -3.14 -18.11
CA ARG A 170 9.28 -2.68 -18.00
C ARG A 170 10.24 -3.80 -17.61
N ILE A 171 9.83 -4.70 -16.72
CA ILE A 171 10.63 -5.88 -16.32
C ILE A 171 10.91 -6.78 -17.52
N LEU A 172 9.93 -6.97 -18.40
CA LEU A 172 10.08 -7.80 -19.59
C LEU A 172 11.12 -7.24 -20.56
N LYS A 173 11.23 -5.92 -20.68
CA LYS A 173 12.17 -5.22 -21.58
C LYS A 173 13.62 -5.23 -21.09
N ILE A 174 13.90 -5.67 -19.85
CA ILE A 174 15.25 -5.77 -19.32
C ILE A 174 16.00 -6.90 -20.05
N ARG A 175 16.97 -6.54 -20.89
CA ARG A 175 17.88 -7.48 -21.53
C ARG A 175 19.01 -7.82 -20.55
N PRO A 176 19.25 -9.12 -20.19
CA PRO A 176 20.22 -9.49 -19.17
C PRO A 176 21.64 -9.03 -19.49
N ILE A 177 22.04 -9.13 -20.77
CA ILE A 177 23.36 -8.75 -21.27
C ILE A 177 23.65 -7.26 -21.05
N GLN A 178 22.69 -6.39 -21.34
CA GLN A 178 22.87 -4.94 -21.20
C GLN A 178 22.86 -4.48 -19.72
N ALA A 179 22.23 -5.24 -18.85
CA ALA A 179 22.24 -4.94 -17.42
C ALA A 179 23.57 -5.31 -16.75
N LEU A 180 24.27 -6.35 -17.26
CA LEU A 180 25.55 -6.81 -16.76
C LEU A 180 26.75 -6.04 -17.36
N GLN A 181 26.61 -5.48 -18.57
CA GLN A 181 27.67 -4.68 -19.25
C GLN A 181 27.84 -3.27 -18.67
N LYS A 182 26.91 -2.77 -17.85
CA LYS A 182 27.01 -1.43 -17.22
C LYS A 182 27.73 -1.45 -15.85
N MET A 183 28.47 -2.53 -15.58
CA MET A 183 29.49 -2.60 -14.55
C MET A 183 30.84 -2.14 -15.11
#